data_f79eb12c47c4f52b0b44965726f074f1
#
_entry.id   f79eb12c47c4f52b0b44965726f074f1
#
_cell.length_a   1.000
_cell.length_b   1.000
_cell.length_c   1.000
_cell.angle_alpha   90.00
_cell.angle_beta   90.00
_cell.angle_gamma   90.00
#
_symmetry.space_group_name_H-M   'P 1'
#
loop_
_entity.id
_entity.type
_entity.pdbx_description
1 polymer ?
#
loop_
_entity_poly.entity_id
_entity_poly.type
_entity_poly.pdbx_seq_one_letter_code
_entity_poly.pdbx_strand_id
1 'polypeptide(L)'
;MRCCGQLLVHFLVYFFVYEIGHFEQFHIEDTLFLVGSFGASAILIYGVPKSPYAQPRNLVFGHCLSAAVGVTCALLLSNFPAISAALAVSLALTVMHLTNSVHPPGGATALIAVIGSEQIHKMYFWYVLSPIFTGALIMLVVALLVNNLSPHRRYPEFW
;
A
#
# COMPACT_ATOMS: atom_id res chain seq x y z
N MET A 1 -11.00 -13.02 22.51
CA MET A 1 -10.47 -11.62 22.45
C MET A 1 -9.61 -11.31 21.21
N ARG A 2 -8.95 -12.28 20.55
CA ARG A 2 -8.08 -12.02 19.37
C ARG A 2 -8.84 -11.53 18.12
N CYS A 3 -10.04 -12.09 17.84
CA CYS A 3 -10.82 -11.72 16.65
C CYS A 3 -11.39 -10.30 16.71
N CYS A 4 -11.81 -9.83 17.89
CA CYS A 4 -12.45 -8.53 18.03
C CYS A 4 -11.48 -7.36 17.76
N GLY A 5 -10.23 -7.49 18.22
CA GLY A 5 -9.19 -6.50 17.94
C GLY A 5 -8.80 -6.43 16.47
N GLN A 6 -8.75 -7.60 15.80
CA GLN A 6 -8.47 -7.65 14.36
C GLN A 6 -9.60 -7.03 13.53
N LEU A 7 -10.85 -7.30 13.87
CA LEU A 7 -12.00 -6.67 13.20
C LEU A 7 -11.99 -5.15 13.34
N LEU A 8 -11.71 -4.64 14.54
CA LEU A 8 -11.61 -3.20 14.76
C LEU A 8 -10.50 -2.56 13.93
N VAL A 9 -9.34 -3.21 13.86
CA VAL A 9 -8.20 -2.70 13.07
C VAL A 9 -8.51 -2.67 11.58
N HIS A 10 -9.11 -3.75 11.05
CA HIS A 10 -9.52 -3.76 9.64
C HIS A 10 -10.54 -2.66 9.36
N PHE A 11 -11.53 -2.50 10.24
CA PHE A 11 -12.51 -1.41 10.12
C PHE A 11 -11.84 -0.03 10.11
N LEU A 12 -10.90 0.23 11.03
CA LEU A 12 -10.20 1.50 11.10
C LEU A 12 -9.36 1.75 9.83
N VAL A 13 -8.65 0.73 9.33
CA VAL A 13 -7.86 0.86 8.09
C VAL A 13 -8.76 1.17 6.90
N TYR A 14 -9.87 0.42 6.72
CA TYR A 14 -10.82 0.71 5.67
C TYR A 14 -11.44 2.10 5.80
N PHE A 15 -11.80 2.50 7.02
CA PHE A 15 -12.32 3.83 7.29
C PHE A 15 -11.31 4.92 6.92
N PHE A 16 -10.05 4.82 7.35
CA PHE A 16 -9.01 5.80 7.00
C PHE A 16 -8.72 5.86 5.51
N VAL A 17 -8.62 4.72 4.82
CA VAL A 17 -8.41 4.72 3.36
C VAL A 17 -9.60 5.32 2.63
N TYR A 18 -10.82 5.05 3.09
CA TYR A 18 -12.04 5.67 2.56
C TYR A 18 -12.04 7.19 2.78
N GLU A 19 -11.68 7.65 3.98
CA GLU A 19 -11.61 9.09 4.29
C GLU A 19 -10.51 9.80 3.48
N ILE A 20 -9.35 9.16 3.26
CA ILE A 20 -8.32 9.70 2.36
C ILE A 20 -8.88 9.84 0.94
N GLY A 21 -9.55 8.82 0.43
CA GLY A 21 -10.17 8.86 -0.90
C GLY A 21 -11.24 9.95 -1.01
N HIS A 22 -12.02 10.13 0.04
CA HIS A 22 -13.04 11.17 0.11
C HIS A 22 -12.43 12.59 0.21
N PHE A 23 -11.38 12.75 0.99
CA PHE A 23 -10.65 14.04 1.12
C PHE A 23 -9.98 14.44 -0.20
N GLU A 24 -9.35 13.49 -0.91
CA GLU A 24 -8.73 13.71 -2.22
C GLU A 24 -9.77 13.75 -3.36
N GLN A 25 -11.05 13.54 -3.07
CA GLN A 25 -12.16 13.51 -4.04
C GLN A 25 -11.97 12.47 -5.16
N PHE A 26 -11.38 11.33 -4.83
CA PHE A 26 -11.18 10.23 -5.79
C PHE A 26 -12.51 9.66 -6.28
N HIS A 27 -12.51 9.18 -7.52
CA HIS A 27 -13.59 8.33 -8.02
C HIS A 27 -13.71 7.08 -7.15
N ILE A 28 -14.94 6.56 -7.01
CA ILE A 28 -15.20 5.37 -6.17
C ILE A 28 -14.34 4.18 -6.61
N GLU A 29 -14.06 4.04 -7.90
CA GLU A 29 -13.24 2.96 -8.44
C GLU A 29 -11.79 3.05 -7.92
N ASP A 30 -11.17 4.23 -7.95
CA ASP A 30 -9.82 4.44 -7.42
C ASP A 30 -9.76 4.16 -5.92
N THR A 31 -10.78 4.61 -5.18
CA THR A 31 -10.90 4.34 -3.75
C THR A 31 -10.98 2.83 -3.48
N LEU A 32 -11.78 2.08 -4.25
CA LEU A 32 -11.90 0.63 -4.12
C LEU A 32 -10.57 -0.09 -4.41
N PHE A 33 -9.84 0.34 -5.43
CA PHE A 33 -8.53 -0.23 -5.75
C PHE A 33 -7.50 0.04 -4.65
N LEU A 34 -7.47 1.27 -4.11
CA LEU A 34 -6.60 1.63 -2.99
C LEU A 34 -6.95 0.84 -1.74
N VAL A 35 -8.24 0.70 -1.43
CA VAL A 35 -8.73 -0.15 -0.33
C VAL A 35 -8.29 -1.60 -0.53
N GLY A 36 -8.34 -2.13 -1.75
CA GLY A 36 -7.87 -3.48 -2.07
C GLY A 36 -6.38 -3.67 -1.78
N SER A 37 -5.53 -2.73 -2.21
CA SER A 37 -4.08 -2.76 -1.96
C SER A 37 -3.76 -2.65 -0.45
N PHE A 38 -4.31 -1.66 0.24
CA PHE A 38 -4.12 -1.48 1.68
C PHE A 38 -4.80 -2.58 2.51
N GLY A 39 -5.90 -3.14 2.03
CA GLY A 39 -6.56 -4.29 2.64
C GLY A 39 -5.67 -5.53 2.66
N ALA A 40 -4.98 -5.81 1.55
CA ALA A 40 -3.99 -6.89 1.50
C ALA A 40 -2.82 -6.63 2.45
N SER A 41 -2.35 -5.38 2.55
CA SER A 41 -1.34 -4.97 3.54
C SER A 41 -1.83 -5.16 4.96
N ALA A 42 -3.09 -4.84 5.26
CA ALA A 42 -3.69 -5.02 6.58
C ALA A 42 -3.70 -6.49 7.00
N ILE A 43 -4.09 -7.41 6.10
CA ILE A 43 -4.03 -8.85 6.35
C ILE A 43 -2.60 -9.28 6.71
N LEU A 44 -1.61 -8.78 5.98
CA LEU A 44 -0.21 -9.13 6.18
C LEU A 44 0.30 -8.61 7.54
N ILE A 45 0.08 -7.33 7.84
CA ILE A 45 0.63 -6.65 9.03
C ILE A 45 -0.07 -7.11 10.32
N TYR A 46 -1.38 -7.28 10.28
CA TYR A 46 -2.16 -7.63 11.48
C TYR A 46 -2.41 -9.13 11.60
N GLY A 47 -2.49 -9.85 10.48
CA GLY A 47 -2.70 -11.29 10.45
C GLY A 47 -1.44 -12.10 10.68
N VAL A 48 -0.33 -11.71 10.04
CA VAL A 48 0.96 -12.40 10.10
C VAL A 48 2.14 -11.44 10.40
N PRO A 49 2.11 -10.72 11.55
CA PRO A 49 3.07 -9.65 11.86
C PRO A 49 4.53 -10.11 11.94
N LYS A 50 4.78 -11.40 12.10
CA LYS A 50 6.13 -12.00 12.10
C LYS A 50 6.68 -12.23 10.69
N SER A 51 5.84 -12.07 9.65
CA SER A 51 6.31 -12.19 8.27
C SER A 51 7.39 -11.14 7.97
N PRO A 52 8.47 -11.50 7.27
CA PRO A 52 9.46 -10.53 6.82
C PRO A 52 8.84 -9.46 5.91
N TYR A 53 7.79 -9.81 5.18
CA TYR A 53 7.07 -8.89 4.28
C TYR A 53 6.14 -7.91 5.01
N ALA A 54 5.87 -8.14 6.30
CA ALA A 54 5.00 -7.31 7.13
C ALA A 54 5.75 -6.20 7.89
N GLN A 55 7.07 -6.13 7.79
CA GLN A 55 7.90 -5.24 8.59
C GLN A 55 7.79 -3.78 8.13
N PRO A 56 8.07 -2.77 9.00
CA PRO A 56 7.91 -1.36 8.70
C PRO A 56 8.59 -0.91 7.41
N ARG A 57 9.86 -1.33 7.23
CA ARG A 57 10.62 -1.05 6.01
C ARG A 57 9.91 -1.57 4.76
N ASN A 58 9.44 -2.81 4.80
CA ASN A 58 8.76 -3.44 3.68
C ASN A 58 7.45 -2.73 3.37
N LEU A 59 6.65 -2.42 4.41
CA LEU A 59 5.39 -1.71 4.24
C LEU A 59 5.60 -0.35 3.57
N VAL A 60 6.42 0.50 4.16
CA VAL A 60 6.55 1.90 3.69
C VAL A 60 7.29 1.96 2.35
N PHE A 61 8.50 1.40 2.29
CA PHE A 61 9.29 1.45 1.05
C PHE A 61 8.69 0.59 -0.05
N GLY A 62 8.09 -0.57 0.27
CA GLY A 62 7.43 -1.41 -0.70
C GLY A 62 6.30 -0.67 -1.43
N HIS A 63 5.45 0.04 -0.71
CA HIS A 63 4.40 0.86 -1.31
C HIS A 63 4.96 2.07 -2.07
N CYS A 64 5.84 2.86 -1.45
CA CYS A 64 6.34 4.10 -2.04
C CYS A 64 7.16 3.86 -3.31
N LEU A 65 8.08 2.89 -3.29
CA LEU A 65 8.89 2.55 -4.45
C LEU A 65 8.02 1.99 -5.59
N SER A 66 7.06 1.15 -5.24
CA SER A 66 6.11 0.61 -6.22
C SER A 66 5.24 1.70 -6.85
N ALA A 67 4.75 2.66 -6.05
CA ALA A 67 4.01 3.81 -6.56
C ALA A 67 4.86 4.64 -7.53
N ALA A 68 6.12 4.93 -7.16
CA ALA A 68 7.04 5.69 -8.00
C ALA A 68 7.31 4.98 -9.34
N VAL A 69 7.54 3.67 -9.32
CA VAL A 69 7.71 2.85 -10.53
C VAL A 69 6.43 2.86 -11.36
N GLY A 70 5.26 2.68 -10.74
CA GLY A 70 3.97 2.70 -11.43
C GLY A 70 3.71 4.02 -12.14
N VAL A 71 3.90 5.14 -11.45
CA VAL A 71 3.78 6.49 -12.04
C VAL A 71 4.76 6.67 -13.20
N THR A 72 6.00 6.23 -13.05
CA THR A 72 7.00 6.32 -14.12
C THR A 72 6.57 5.53 -15.36
N CYS A 73 6.08 4.30 -15.17
CA CYS A 73 5.58 3.48 -16.28
C CYS A 73 4.34 4.12 -16.96
N ALA A 74 3.41 4.66 -16.17
CA ALA A 74 2.22 5.35 -16.68
C ALA A 74 2.60 6.55 -17.57
N LEU A 75 3.60 7.32 -17.15
CA LEU A 75 4.09 8.49 -17.89
C LEU A 75 4.81 8.11 -19.18
N LEU A 76 5.70 7.12 -19.11
CA LEU A 76 6.56 6.76 -20.27
C LEU A 76 5.82 5.91 -21.31
N LEU A 77 4.80 5.15 -20.89
CA LEU A 77 4.11 4.17 -21.73
C LEU A 77 2.59 4.42 -21.78
N SER A 78 2.18 5.69 -21.74
CA SER A 78 0.76 6.09 -21.75
C SER A 78 -0.02 5.54 -22.95
N ASN A 79 0.64 5.38 -24.10
CA ASN A 79 0.02 4.84 -25.32
C ASN A 79 -0.12 3.30 -25.33
N PHE A 80 0.48 2.61 -24.36
CA PHE A 80 0.51 1.14 -24.28
C PHE A 80 0.11 0.65 -22.88
N PRO A 81 -1.14 0.85 -22.44
CA PRO A 81 -1.54 0.63 -21.04
C PRO A 81 -1.31 -0.81 -20.57
N ALA A 82 -1.53 -1.82 -21.39
CA ALA A 82 -1.30 -3.21 -21.02
C ALA A 82 0.20 -3.51 -20.77
N ILE A 83 1.08 -2.97 -21.61
CA ILE A 83 2.53 -3.10 -21.45
C ILE A 83 2.99 -2.31 -20.23
N SER A 84 2.48 -1.09 -20.06
CA SER A 84 2.75 -0.25 -18.90
C SER A 84 2.40 -0.96 -17.59
N ALA A 85 1.22 -1.56 -17.50
CA ALA A 85 0.75 -2.29 -16.33
C ALA A 85 1.64 -3.51 -16.00
N ALA A 86 1.99 -4.31 -17.01
CA ALA A 86 2.86 -5.47 -16.83
C ALA A 86 4.26 -5.06 -16.36
N LEU A 87 4.84 -4.02 -16.97
CA LEU A 87 6.15 -3.50 -16.59
C LEU A 87 6.12 -2.84 -15.21
N ALA A 88 5.07 -2.09 -14.87
CA ALA A 88 4.94 -1.46 -13.57
C ALA A 88 5.02 -2.49 -12.44
N VAL A 89 4.27 -3.59 -12.54
CA VAL A 89 4.28 -4.64 -11.52
C VAL A 89 5.62 -5.38 -11.48
N SER A 90 6.17 -5.73 -12.64
CA SER A 90 7.43 -6.47 -12.73
C SER A 90 8.62 -5.67 -12.22
N LEU A 91 8.71 -4.39 -12.62
CA LEU A 91 9.78 -3.49 -12.18
C LEU A 91 9.63 -3.13 -10.71
N ALA A 92 8.40 -2.92 -10.21
CA ALA A 92 8.14 -2.71 -8.79
C ALA A 92 8.66 -3.88 -7.95
N LEU A 93 8.36 -5.12 -8.35
CA LEU A 93 8.89 -6.31 -7.68
C LEU A 93 10.42 -6.35 -7.72
N THR A 94 11.02 -6.05 -8.88
CA THR A 94 12.47 -5.99 -9.03
C THR A 94 13.11 -4.96 -8.11
N VAL A 95 12.58 -3.74 -8.07
CA VAL A 95 13.07 -2.67 -7.19
C VAL A 95 12.91 -3.04 -5.72
N MET A 96 11.78 -3.64 -5.34
CA MET A 96 11.58 -4.13 -3.97
C MET A 96 12.59 -5.21 -3.57
N HIS A 97 12.98 -6.11 -4.50
CA HIS A 97 14.04 -7.09 -4.24
C HIS A 97 15.41 -6.42 -4.08
N LEU A 98 15.77 -5.51 -4.98
CA LEU A 98 17.04 -4.79 -4.92
C LEU A 98 17.21 -3.96 -3.64
N THR A 99 16.10 -3.44 -3.12
CA THR A 99 16.09 -2.61 -1.89
C THR A 99 15.80 -3.40 -0.62
N ASN A 100 15.63 -4.73 -0.69
CA ASN A 100 15.20 -5.57 0.43
C ASN A 100 13.92 -5.05 1.12
N SER A 101 12.97 -4.57 0.35
CA SER A 101 11.70 -4.01 0.82
C SER A 101 10.47 -4.71 0.23
N VAL A 102 10.60 -6.01 -0.05
CA VAL A 102 9.51 -6.79 -0.66
C VAL A 102 8.26 -6.72 0.20
N HIS A 103 7.21 -6.14 -0.37
CA HIS A 103 5.87 -6.04 0.20
C HIS A 103 4.86 -6.35 -0.90
N PRO A 104 4.31 -7.57 -0.97
CA PRO A 104 3.50 -8.01 -2.10
C PRO A 104 2.35 -7.05 -2.51
N PRO A 105 1.63 -6.41 -1.56
CA PRO A 105 0.60 -5.43 -1.91
C PRO A 105 1.13 -4.20 -2.68
N GLY A 106 2.43 -3.90 -2.60
CA GLY A 106 3.07 -2.85 -3.39
C GLY A 106 2.90 -3.05 -4.90
N GLY A 107 2.86 -4.32 -5.37
CA GLY A 107 2.57 -4.62 -6.76
C GLY A 107 1.22 -4.09 -7.23
N ALA A 108 0.18 -4.20 -6.40
CA ALA A 108 -1.12 -3.61 -6.68
C ALA A 108 -1.04 -2.08 -6.68
N THR A 109 -0.26 -1.47 -5.78
CA THR A 109 -0.03 -0.02 -5.76
C THR A 109 0.59 0.49 -7.06
N ALA A 110 1.58 -0.22 -7.62
CA ALA A 110 2.17 0.11 -8.92
C ALA A 110 1.15 -0.02 -10.06
N LEU A 111 0.33 -1.06 -10.01
CA LEU A 111 -0.73 -1.29 -11.00
C LEU A 111 -1.76 -0.16 -10.99
N ILE A 112 -2.22 0.27 -9.81
CA ILE A 112 -3.20 1.36 -9.65
C ILE A 112 -2.70 2.66 -10.28
N ALA A 113 -1.42 2.98 -10.17
CA ALA A 113 -0.85 4.17 -10.81
C ALA A 113 -0.98 4.15 -12.34
N VAL A 114 -1.11 2.96 -12.95
CA VAL A 114 -1.25 2.80 -14.41
C VAL A 114 -2.70 2.72 -14.85
N ILE A 115 -3.53 1.96 -14.12
CA ILE A 115 -4.93 1.69 -14.52
C ILE A 115 -5.94 2.63 -13.85
N GLY A 116 -5.50 3.45 -12.91
CA GLY A 116 -6.34 4.39 -12.18
C GLY A 116 -6.95 5.46 -13.10
N SER A 117 -7.88 6.20 -12.56
CA SER A 117 -8.59 7.25 -13.29
C SER A 117 -7.65 8.40 -13.70
N GLU A 118 -8.20 9.31 -14.49
CA GLU A 118 -7.50 10.55 -14.85
C GLU A 118 -7.09 11.38 -13.63
N GLN A 119 -7.80 11.27 -12.52
CA GLN A 119 -7.43 11.93 -11.26
C GLN A 119 -6.11 11.37 -10.70
N ILE A 120 -5.97 10.04 -10.66
CA ILE A 120 -4.71 9.39 -10.24
C ILE A 120 -3.57 9.82 -11.17
N HIS A 121 -3.79 9.83 -12.49
CA HIS A 121 -2.76 10.22 -13.44
C HIS A 121 -2.35 11.70 -13.30
N LYS A 122 -3.29 12.61 -13.02
CA LYS A 122 -3.00 14.04 -12.76
C LYS A 122 -2.20 14.30 -11.49
N MET A 123 -2.18 13.35 -10.55
CA MET A 123 -1.37 13.49 -9.34
C MET A 123 0.12 13.31 -9.61
N TYR A 124 0.50 12.63 -10.68
CA TYR A 124 1.91 12.34 -10.94
C TYR A 124 2.58 11.73 -9.70
N PHE A 125 3.78 12.20 -9.36
CA PHE A 125 4.50 11.74 -8.16
C PHE A 125 3.87 12.18 -6.82
N TRP A 126 2.88 13.07 -6.83
CA TRP A 126 2.09 13.36 -5.62
C TRP A 126 1.35 12.12 -5.12
N TYR A 127 0.95 11.24 -6.03
CA TYR A 127 0.37 9.93 -5.69
C TYR A 127 1.23 9.13 -4.70
N VAL A 128 2.57 9.22 -4.80
CA VAL A 128 3.51 8.54 -3.90
C VAL A 128 3.41 9.10 -2.47
N LEU A 129 3.25 10.43 -2.34
CA LEU A 129 3.17 11.10 -1.03
C LEU A 129 1.77 10.96 -0.43
N SER A 130 0.75 11.30 -1.18
CA SER A 130 -0.66 11.13 -0.83
C SER A 130 -1.38 10.50 -2.02
N PRO A 131 -2.07 9.39 -1.88
CA PRO A 131 -2.45 8.66 -0.66
C PRO A 131 -1.45 7.58 -0.17
N ILE A 132 -0.38 7.25 -0.93
CA ILE A 132 0.38 6.02 -0.68
C ILE A 132 1.22 6.10 0.60
N PHE A 133 2.13 7.06 0.70
CA PHE A 133 2.97 7.19 1.90
C PHE A 133 2.13 7.50 3.15
N THR A 134 1.16 8.40 3.05
CA THR A 134 0.27 8.74 4.17
C THR A 134 -0.53 7.53 4.65
N GLY A 135 -1.09 6.74 3.74
CA GLY A 135 -1.81 5.51 4.06
C GLY A 135 -0.91 4.47 4.71
N ALA A 136 0.28 4.23 4.14
CA ALA A 136 1.26 3.29 4.70
C ALA A 136 1.73 3.73 6.11
N LEU A 137 1.93 5.03 6.32
CA LEU A 137 2.33 5.57 7.62
C LEU A 137 1.23 5.41 8.68
N ILE A 138 -0.01 5.69 8.33
CA ILE A 138 -1.17 5.48 9.22
C ILE A 138 -1.27 4.00 9.60
N MET A 139 -1.17 3.11 8.63
CA MET A 139 -1.18 1.66 8.87
C MET A 139 -0.04 1.22 9.79
N LEU A 140 1.16 1.76 9.60
CA LEU A 140 2.31 1.48 10.45
C LEU A 140 2.07 1.92 11.89
N VAL A 141 1.59 3.14 12.10
CA VAL A 141 1.29 3.67 13.45
C VAL A 141 0.25 2.78 14.14
N VAL A 142 -0.84 2.45 13.46
CA VAL A 142 -1.86 1.54 13.99
C VAL A 142 -1.26 0.16 14.30
N ALA A 143 -0.38 -0.36 13.43
CA ALA A 143 0.27 -1.66 13.64
C ALA A 143 1.18 -1.68 14.86
N LEU A 144 1.97 -0.62 15.06
CA LEU A 144 2.84 -0.47 16.24
C LEU A 144 2.02 -0.46 17.54
N LEU A 145 0.86 0.21 17.52
CA LEU A 145 -0.01 0.26 18.69
C LEU A 145 -0.70 -1.09 18.93
N VAL A 146 -1.43 -1.61 17.93
CA VAL A 146 -2.33 -2.76 18.11
C VAL A 146 -1.58 -4.08 18.26
N ASN A 147 -0.51 -4.33 17.49
CA ASN A 147 0.21 -5.58 17.62
C ASN A 147 0.90 -5.72 18.98
N ASN A 148 1.36 -4.62 19.56
CA ASN A 148 2.06 -4.60 20.85
C ASN A 148 1.13 -4.55 22.08
N LEU A 149 -0.18 -4.43 21.91
CA LEU A 149 -1.15 -4.56 23.01
C LEU A 149 -1.23 -6.00 23.56
N SER A 150 -0.78 -6.99 22.77
CA SER A 150 -0.77 -8.39 23.22
C SER A 150 0.61 -8.75 23.76
N PRO A 151 0.72 -9.28 25.00
CA PRO A 151 2.01 -9.67 25.58
C PRO A 151 2.70 -10.81 24.82
N HIS A 152 1.98 -11.50 23.93
CA HIS A 152 2.48 -12.60 23.12
C HIS A 152 2.88 -12.19 21.70
N ARG A 153 2.80 -10.91 21.37
CA ARG A 153 3.17 -10.35 20.07
C ARG A 153 4.23 -9.28 20.27
N ARG A 154 5.18 -9.26 19.36
CA ARG A 154 6.16 -8.19 19.23
C ARG A 154 6.14 -7.71 17.78
N TYR A 155 6.00 -6.44 17.58
CA TYR A 155 6.05 -5.81 16.28
C TYR A 155 6.73 -4.44 16.40
N PRO A 156 7.71 -4.11 15.55
CA PRO A 156 8.24 -4.98 14.50
C PRO A 156 9.18 -6.07 15.06
N GLU A 157 9.42 -7.11 14.24
CA GLU A 157 10.50 -8.08 14.52
C GLU A 157 11.86 -7.46 14.19
N PHE A 158 11.90 -6.59 13.14
CA PHE A 158 13.05 -5.78 12.74
C PHE A 158 12.60 -4.55 11.94
N TRP A 159 13.48 -3.57 11.81
CA TRP A 159 13.24 -2.31 11.08
C TRP A 159 13.77 -2.38 9.64
#